data_92785f01768af09a0a44fd5b1774d667
#
_entry.id   92785f01768af09a0a44fd5b1774d667
#
_cell.length_a   1.000
_cell.length_b   1.000
_cell.length_c   1.000
_cell.angle_alpha   90.00
_cell.angle_beta   90.00
_cell.angle_gamma   90.00
#
_symmetry.space_group_name_H-M   'P 1'
#
loop_
_entity.id
_entity.type
_entity.pdbx_description
1 polymer ?
#
loop_
_entity_poly.entity_id
_entity_poly.type
_entity_poly.pdbx_seq_one_letter_code
_entity_poly.pdbx_strand_id
1 'polypeptide(L)'
;MRTVNKFIFTGLFFVLAVCAFAQAQDSIVHADTTVITAQDVTVVPPDSLKAADSLQVMTDTVPPKKTKVYLIHSNTLSFDKAVKPDAQILNGDVCFRHDSSYMYCDSAYFFEQTNSLEAFSNVRMEQGDTLFVYGDYLFYDGNTQVAYLRENVRMENGQVTLFTDSLNYERIPNIGYYFEGGLIVDSLNQLSSFYGQYSPETKLAVFNDSVQVENPDFTLYSDTLHYDTESKVATILGPSVIVSDSGTIHTSRGWYDTVNNTSLLLDQSQVESGEKILIGDSIFYNRDTGMGEVYGNMSLIDTAQHVTLQGEYGYYNEQTGYAFATDSARFLEYSQ
;
A
#
# COMPACT_ATOMS: atom_id res chain seq x y z
N MET A 1 -25.91 11.89 52.11
CA MET A 1 -24.45 11.90 52.34
C MET A 1 -23.79 11.63 50.99
N ARG A 2 -23.41 12.69 50.28
CA ARG A 2 -22.76 12.62 48.98
C ARG A 2 -21.27 12.73 49.21
N THR A 3 -20.54 11.71 48.83
CA THR A 3 -19.05 11.69 48.89
C THR A 3 -18.52 12.43 47.64
N VAL A 4 -17.90 13.58 47.89
CA VAL A 4 -17.22 14.37 46.89
C VAL A 4 -15.82 13.82 46.77
N ASN A 5 -15.48 13.22 45.60
CA ASN A 5 -14.09 12.85 45.28
C ASN A 5 -13.30 14.12 44.94
N LYS A 6 -12.40 14.48 45.85
CA LYS A 6 -11.44 15.57 45.64
C LYS A 6 -10.31 15.08 44.72
N PHE A 7 -10.17 15.68 43.56
CA PHE A 7 -8.95 15.62 42.78
C PHE A 7 -7.85 16.40 43.50
N ILE A 8 -6.78 15.71 43.89
CA ILE A 8 -5.60 16.33 44.50
C ILE A 8 -4.61 16.61 43.37
N PHE A 9 -4.43 17.88 43.02
CA PHE A 9 -3.30 18.35 42.21
C PHE A 9 -2.09 18.46 43.12
N THR A 10 -1.16 17.52 43.01
CA THR A 10 0.20 17.66 43.54
C THR A 10 1.10 18.20 42.45
N GLY A 11 1.38 19.51 42.54
CA GLY A 11 2.46 20.12 41.76
C GLY A 11 3.82 19.58 42.22
N LEU A 12 4.54 18.97 41.34
CA LEU A 12 5.92 18.56 41.58
C LEU A 12 6.86 19.40 40.70
N PHE A 13 7.70 20.17 41.36
CA PHE A 13 8.79 20.95 40.78
C PHE A 13 9.78 20.00 40.10
N PHE A 14 10.01 20.16 38.80
CA PHE A 14 11.09 19.47 38.12
C PHE A 14 12.38 20.30 38.17
N VAL A 15 13.37 19.73 38.83
CA VAL A 15 14.74 20.19 38.85
C VAL A 15 15.37 19.79 37.50
N LEU A 16 15.94 20.79 36.81
CA LEU A 16 16.76 20.63 35.61
C LEU A 16 17.99 19.77 35.90
N ALA A 17 18.04 18.57 35.33
CA ALA A 17 19.28 17.80 35.22
C ALA A 17 19.84 17.98 33.80
N VAL A 18 20.92 18.79 33.73
CA VAL A 18 21.75 18.91 32.53
C VAL A 18 22.61 17.66 32.44
N CYS A 19 22.37 16.78 31.51
CA CYS A 19 23.29 15.71 31.14
C CYS A 19 24.16 16.14 29.97
N ALA A 20 25.46 16.30 30.24
CA ALA A 20 26.49 16.51 29.25
C ALA A 20 26.73 15.23 28.44
N PHE A 21 26.62 15.31 27.13
CA PHE A 21 27.05 14.24 26.22
C PHE A 21 28.56 14.42 25.96
N ALA A 22 29.30 13.38 26.29
CA ALA A 22 30.73 13.26 25.97
C ALA A 22 30.89 12.93 24.48
N GLN A 23 31.83 13.67 23.85
CA GLN A 23 32.26 13.46 22.47
C GLN A 23 33.05 12.14 22.36
N ALA A 24 32.70 11.31 21.40
CA ALA A 24 33.61 10.32 20.83
C ALA A 24 33.98 10.80 19.42
N GLN A 25 35.25 11.15 19.23
CA GLN A 25 35.84 11.37 17.90
C GLN A 25 36.24 10.02 17.33
N ASP A 26 35.83 9.72 16.10
CA ASP A 26 36.63 8.85 15.24
C ASP A 26 36.42 9.22 13.76
N SER A 27 37.57 9.51 13.19
CA SER A 27 38.05 9.52 11.80
C SER A 27 37.08 9.59 10.63
N ILE A 28 37.07 10.72 9.95
CA ILE A 28 36.39 10.96 8.66
C ILE A 28 37.42 10.87 7.53
N VAL A 29 37.11 10.02 6.56
CA VAL A 29 37.73 9.99 5.23
C VAL A 29 37.17 11.13 4.41
N HIS A 30 38.03 11.96 3.81
CA HIS A 30 37.68 13.09 2.95
C HIS A 30 36.98 12.64 1.66
N ALA A 31 35.84 13.24 1.37
CA ALA A 31 35.32 13.39 0.03
C ALA A 31 35.05 14.88 -0.23
N ASP A 32 35.56 15.38 -1.34
CA ASP A 32 35.53 16.78 -1.80
C ASP A 32 34.12 17.35 -1.86
N THR A 33 33.89 18.40 -1.09
CA THR A 33 32.66 19.20 -1.18
C THR A 33 33.03 20.56 -1.77
N THR A 34 32.61 20.82 -3.01
CA THR A 34 32.63 22.17 -3.61
C THR A 34 31.57 23.04 -2.94
N VAL A 35 32.05 24.06 -2.24
CA VAL A 35 31.23 25.11 -1.63
C VAL A 35 30.74 26.05 -2.72
N ILE A 36 29.41 26.15 -2.92
CA ILE A 36 28.78 27.19 -3.74
C ILE A 36 28.37 28.33 -2.80
N THR A 37 29.03 29.47 -2.94
CA THR A 37 28.71 30.71 -2.24
C THR A 37 27.50 31.37 -2.90
N ALA A 38 26.50 31.71 -2.07
CA ALA A 38 25.33 32.49 -2.48
C ALA A 38 25.73 33.96 -2.71
N GLN A 39 25.68 34.44 -3.93
CA GLN A 39 25.54 35.86 -4.26
C GLN A 39 24.70 36.04 -5.53
N ASP A 40 23.81 37.06 -5.47
CA ASP A 40 22.97 37.64 -6.52
C ASP A 40 21.66 36.92 -6.89
N VAL A 41 20.64 37.21 -6.09
CA VAL A 41 19.24 37.14 -6.52
C VAL A 41 18.86 38.52 -7.08
N THR A 42 18.87 38.65 -8.39
CA THR A 42 18.21 39.78 -9.09
C THR A 42 16.74 39.44 -9.31
N VAL A 43 15.85 40.22 -8.73
CA VAL A 43 14.40 40.16 -8.92
C VAL A 43 14.09 40.70 -10.33
N VAL A 44 13.50 39.82 -11.18
CA VAL A 44 12.94 40.23 -12.50
C VAL A 44 11.41 40.22 -12.37
N PRO A 45 10.72 41.28 -12.91
CA PRO A 45 9.28 41.41 -12.82
C PRO A 45 8.50 40.43 -13.73
N PRO A 46 7.21 40.14 -13.41
CA PRO A 46 6.44 39.12 -14.11
C PRO A 46 5.81 39.69 -15.38
N ASP A 47 6.39 39.49 -16.57
CA ASP A 47 5.70 39.55 -17.86
C ASP A 47 6.56 38.92 -18.96
N SER A 48 6.33 37.66 -19.22
CA SER A 48 6.32 37.00 -20.53
C SER A 48 6.29 35.47 -20.39
N LEU A 49 5.09 34.92 -20.43
CA LEU A 49 4.87 33.50 -20.71
C LEU A 49 5.31 33.22 -22.16
N LYS A 50 6.48 32.61 -22.31
CA LYS A 50 6.84 31.86 -23.52
C LYS A 50 7.29 30.48 -23.11
N ALA A 51 6.62 29.51 -23.72
CA ALA A 51 6.81 28.08 -23.78
C ALA A 51 8.03 27.52 -23.01
N ALA A 52 7.76 26.79 -21.90
CA ALA A 52 8.73 25.92 -21.29
C ALA A 52 8.97 24.74 -22.25
N ASP A 53 10.15 24.72 -22.84
CA ASP A 53 10.72 23.58 -23.52
C ASP A 53 10.83 22.43 -22.52
N SER A 54 10.08 21.36 -22.77
CA SER A 54 10.14 20.16 -21.97
C SER A 54 11.54 19.56 -22.12
N LEU A 55 12.34 19.61 -21.05
CA LEU A 55 13.53 18.76 -20.92
C LEU A 55 13.07 17.30 -20.95
N GLN A 56 13.02 16.72 -22.16
CA GLN A 56 12.99 15.28 -22.31
C GLN A 56 14.33 14.77 -21.81
N VAL A 57 14.31 14.17 -20.61
CA VAL A 57 15.37 13.27 -20.19
C VAL A 57 15.27 12.08 -21.16
N MET A 58 16.11 12.09 -22.19
CA MET A 58 16.35 10.92 -23.02
C MET A 58 17.06 9.90 -22.12
N THR A 59 16.29 9.06 -21.43
CA THR A 59 16.80 7.79 -20.98
C THR A 59 17.00 6.97 -22.26
N ASP A 60 18.25 6.73 -22.65
CA ASP A 60 18.64 5.71 -23.64
C ASP A 60 18.18 4.34 -23.10
N THR A 61 16.88 4.07 -23.16
CA THR A 61 16.35 2.73 -22.97
C THR A 61 16.66 1.97 -24.26
N VAL A 62 17.73 1.18 -24.24
CA VAL A 62 17.97 0.15 -25.25
C VAL A 62 16.65 -0.65 -25.35
N PRO A 63 16.02 -0.70 -26.54
CA PRO A 63 14.77 -1.43 -26.68
C PRO A 63 14.98 -2.88 -26.23
N PRO A 64 14.07 -3.46 -25.41
CA PRO A 64 14.24 -4.80 -24.91
C PRO A 64 14.46 -5.76 -26.08
N LYS A 65 15.48 -6.61 -25.98
CA LYS A 65 15.83 -7.59 -26.99
C LYS A 65 14.61 -8.49 -27.19
N LYS A 66 14.01 -8.45 -28.38
CA LYS A 66 12.89 -9.35 -28.73
C LYS A 66 13.36 -10.78 -28.64
N THR A 67 12.81 -11.53 -27.71
CA THR A 67 13.06 -12.95 -27.53
C THR A 67 11.87 -13.75 -28.07
N LYS A 68 12.09 -15.03 -28.37
CA LYS A 68 11.08 -15.91 -28.96
C LYS A 68 10.46 -16.81 -27.91
N VAL A 69 9.15 -17.05 -28.05
CA VAL A 69 8.46 -18.16 -27.41
C VAL A 69 8.80 -19.44 -28.10
N TYR A 70 9.17 -20.46 -27.35
CA TYR A 70 9.51 -21.79 -27.86
C TYR A 70 8.50 -22.82 -27.33
N LEU A 71 7.95 -23.62 -28.24
CA LEU A 71 7.24 -24.84 -27.86
C LEU A 71 8.27 -25.86 -27.36
N ILE A 72 8.12 -26.35 -26.15
CA ILE A 72 8.99 -27.36 -25.54
C ILE A 72 8.37 -28.74 -25.67
N HIS A 73 7.06 -28.87 -25.43
CA HIS A 73 6.34 -30.14 -25.47
C HIS A 73 4.87 -29.96 -25.84
N SER A 74 4.31 -30.94 -26.51
CA SER A 74 2.89 -31.25 -26.64
C SER A 74 2.72 -32.69 -27.06
N ASN A 75 1.64 -33.35 -26.65
CA ASN A 75 1.37 -34.73 -27.09
C ASN A 75 1.00 -34.79 -28.57
N THR A 76 0.26 -33.78 -29.07
CA THR A 76 -0.05 -33.68 -30.50
C THR A 76 0.12 -32.26 -31.00
N LEU A 77 0.57 -32.14 -32.25
CA LEU A 77 0.67 -30.89 -33.01
C LEU A 77 -0.02 -31.11 -34.36
N SER A 78 -0.95 -30.24 -34.72
CA SER A 78 -1.63 -30.28 -36.00
C SER A 78 -1.83 -28.89 -36.59
N PHE A 79 -2.14 -28.82 -37.87
CA PHE A 79 -2.53 -27.61 -38.59
C PHE A 79 -3.90 -27.83 -39.21
N ASP A 80 -4.88 -27.03 -38.89
CA ASP A 80 -6.18 -27.04 -39.51
C ASP A 80 -6.65 -25.60 -39.79
N LYS A 81 -6.59 -25.26 -41.09
CA LYS A 81 -6.95 -23.91 -41.55
C LYS A 81 -8.44 -23.59 -41.38
N ALA A 82 -9.29 -24.60 -41.23
CA ALA A 82 -10.71 -24.39 -40.97
C ALA A 82 -11.01 -24.05 -39.49
N VAL A 83 -10.14 -24.48 -38.56
CA VAL A 83 -10.22 -24.20 -37.13
C VAL A 83 -9.49 -22.91 -36.78
N LYS A 84 -8.21 -22.82 -37.13
CA LYS A 84 -7.37 -21.66 -36.85
C LYS A 84 -6.29 -21.52 -37.94
N PRO A 85 -6.47 -20.64 -38.95
CA PRO A 85 -5.68 -20.65 -40.17
C PRO A 85 -4.17 -20.38 -40.02
N ASP A 86 -3.79 -19.61 -38.98
CA ASP A 86 -2.42 -19.12 -38.79
C ASP A 86 -1.75 -19.70 -37.54
N ALA A 87 -2.35 -20.74 -36.92
CA ALA A 87 -1.85 -21.33 -35.68
C ALA A 87 -1.48 -22.80 -35.82
N GLN A 88 -0.51 -23.20 -35.01
CA GLN A 88 -0.29 -24.60 -34.62
C GLN A 88 -1.31 -24.95 -33.54
N ILE A 89 -2.04 -26.05 -33.71
CA ILE A 89 -3.03 -26.55 -32.73
C ILE A 89 -2.33 -27.64 -31.91
N LEU A 90 -2.25 -27.39 -30.60
CA LEU A 90 -1.48 -28.23 -29.67
C LEU A 90 -2.45 -28.82 -28.63
N ASN A 91 -2.31 -30.10 -28.31
CA ASN A 91 -3.11 -30.75 -27.29
C ASN A 91 -2.29 -31.73 -26.46
N GLY A 92 -2.56 -31.75 -25.17
CA GLY A 92 -2.02 -32.62 -24.15
C GLY A 92 -0.63 -32.22 -23.67
N ASP A 93 -0.50 -31.95 -22.38
CA ASP A 93 0.74 -31.61 -21.68
C ASP A 93 1.57 -30.53 -22.38
N VAL A 94 0.88 -29.48 -22.84
CA VAL A 94 1.52 -28.40 -23.59
C VAL A 94 2.42 -27.58 -22.69
N CYS A 95 3.68 -27.38 -23.14
CA CYS A 95 4.65 -26.57 -22.42
C CYS A 95 5.37 -25.62 -23.38
N PHE A 96 5.36 -24.33 -23.03
CA PHE A 96 6.13 -23.28 -23.70
C PHE A 96 7.20 -22.72 -22.77
N ARG A 97 8.26 -22.18 -23.37
CA ARG A 97 9.28 -21.40 -22.66
C ARG A 97 9.51 -20.06 -23.35
N HIS A 98 9.57 -19.02 -22.55
CA HIS A 98 10.02 -17.70 -22.99
C HIS A 98 11.02 -17.13 -21.98
N ASP A 99 12.29 -17.04 -22.37
CA ASP A 99 13.43 -16.73 -21.50
C ASP A 99 13.51 -17.70 -20.30
N SER A 100 13.34 -17.16 -19.07
CA SER A 100 13.31 -17.92 -17.80
C SER A 100 11.91 -18.38 -17.39
N SER A 101 10.87 -18.02 -18.14
CA SER A 101 9.49 -18.37 -17.79
C SER A 101 8.99 -19.58 -18.55
N TYR A 102 8.21 -20.40 -17.87
CA TYR A 102 7.51 -21.54 -18.46
C TYR A 102 6.00 -21.33 -18.37
N MET A 103 5.29 -21.83 -19.39
CA MET A 103 3.82 -21.79 -19.46
C MET A 103 3.32 -23.18 -19.81
N TYR A 104 2.38 -23.70 -19.02
CA TYR A 104 1.80 -25.03 -19.15
C TYR A 104 0.29 -24.90 -19.34
N CYS A 105 -0.31 -25.82 -20.13
CA CYS A 105 -1.76 -25.89 -20.30
C CYS A 105 -2.17 -27.24 -20.91
N ASP A 106 -3.47 -27.53 -20.97
CA ASP A 106 -3.98 -28.74 -21.60
C ASP A 106 -3.99 -28.63 -23.12
N SER A 107 -4.30 -27.44 -23.66
CA SER A 107 -4.32 -27.19 -25.10
C SER A 107 -3.97 -25.75 -25.44
N ALA A 108 -3.46 -25.51 -26.65
CA ALA A 108 -3.08 -24.18 -27.08
C ALA A 108 -3.17 -23.99 -28.60
N TYR A 109 -3.33 -22.72 -29.00
CA TYR A 109 -3.02 -22.23 -30.34
C TYR A 109 -1.72 -21.44 -30.26
N PHE A 110 -0.72 -21.85 -31.06
CA PHE A 110 0.57 -21.17 -31.12
C PHE A 110 0.75 -20.45 -32.46
N PHE A 111 0.93 -19.14 -32.42
CA PHE A 111 1.11 -18.25 -33.56
C PHE A 111 2.59 -17.88 -33.66
N GLU A 112 3.39 -18.74 -34.34
CA GLU A 112 4.84 -18.54 -34.42
C GLU A 112 5.23 -17.23 -35.10
N GLN A 113 4.46 -16.78 -36.11
CA GLN A 113 4.76 -15.55 -36.87
C GLN A 113 4.61 -14.29 -36.05
N THR A 114 3.60 -14.25 -35.17
CA THR A 114 3.33 -13.14 -34.26
C THR A 114 3.98 -13.30 -32.89
N ASN A 115 4.67 -14.44 -32.67
CA ASN A 115 5.32 -14.77 -31.38
C ASN A 115 4.32 -14.75 -30.20
N SER A 116 3.11 -15.29 -30.40
CA SER A 116 2.04 -15.27 -29.41
C SER A 116 1.37 -16.63 -29.28
N LEU A 117 0.62 -16.82 -28.19
CA LEU A 117 -0.15 -18.04 -27.95
C LEU A 117 -1.47 -17.75 -27.24
N GLU A 118 -2.46 -18.61 -27.47
CA GLU A 118 -3.67 -18.75 -26.68
C GLU A 118 -3.61 -20.12 -26.00
N ALA A 119 -3.76 -20.17 -24.69
CA ALA A 119 -3.70 -21.40 -23.89
C ALA A 119 -5.02 -21.60 -23.14
N PHE A 120 -5.45 -22.85 -23.03
CA PHE A 120 -6.75 -23.22 -22.48
C PHE A 120 -6.62 -24.36 -21.49
N SER A 121 -7.36 -24.26 -20.41
CA SER A 121 -7.51 -25.20 -19.31
C SER A 121 -6.21 -25.52 -18.56
N ASN A 122 -6.29 -25.49 -17.26
CA ASN A 122 -5.17 -25.75 -16.36
C ASN A 122 -3.92 -24.93 -16.69
N VAL A 123 -4.14 -23.67 -17.09
CA VAL A 123 -3.03 -22.77 -17.40
C VAL A 123 -2.21 -22.51 -16.15
N ARG A 124 -0.89 -22.66 -16.27
CA ARG A 124 0.08 -22.32 -15.25
C ARG A 124 1.29 -21.64 -15.88
N MET A 125 1.60 -20.45 -15.41
CA MET A 125 2.79 -19.70 -15.78
C MET A 125 3.73 -19.61 -14.59
N GLU A 126 5.02 -19.87 -14.82
CA GLU A 126 6.07 -19.81 -13.80
C GLU A 126 7.11 -18.78 -14.19
N GLN A 127 7.51 -17.93 -13.24
CA GLN A 127 8.62 -16.99 -13.41
C GLN A 127 9.58 -17.11 -12.22
N GLY A 128 10.73 -17.71 -12.48
CA GLY A 128 11.64 -18.13 -11.42
C GLY A 128 11.01 -19.18 -10.51
N ASP A 129 11.48 -19.22 -9.25
CA ASP A 129 11.05 -20.23 -8.27
C ASP A 129 9.98 -19.71 -7.29
N THR A 130 9.53 -18.47 -7.44
CA THR A 130 8.69 -17.80 -6.44
C THR A 130 7.39 -17.23 -6.96
N LEU A 131 7.25 -17.07 -8.28
CA LEU A 131 6.05 -16.51 -8.89
C LEU A 131 5.35 -17.55 -9.76
N PHE A 132 4.11 -17.86 -9.39
CA PHE A 132 3.23 -18.78 -10.11
C PHE A 132 1.91 -18.08 -10.42
N VAL A 133 1.45 -18.17 -11.66
CA VAL A 133 0.16 -17.61 -12.09
C VAL A 133 -0.66 -18.70 -12.75
N TYR A 134 -1.88 -18.87 -12.30
CA TYR A 134 -2.84 -19.89 -12.76
C TYR A 134 -4.08 -19.22 -13.35
N GLY A 135 -4.79 -19.93 -14.21
CA GLY A 135 -6.08 -19.50 -14.77
C GLY A 135 -6.63 -20.55 -15.73
N ASP A 136 -7.82 -20.32 -16.25
CA ASP A 136 -8.44 -21.23 -17.22
C ASP A 136 -8.14 -20.81 -18.67
N TYR A 137 -7.83 -19.54 -18.91
CA TYR A 137 -7.47 -18.98 -20.20
C TYR A 137 -6.26 -18.06 -20.08
N LEU A 138 -5.36 -18.11 -21.06
CA LEU A 138 -4.23 -17.21 -21.23
C LEU A 138 -4.08 -16.80 -22.70
N PHE A 139 -4.05 -15.50 -22.98
CA PHE A 139 -3.39 -14.96 -24.16
C PHE A 139 -2.03 -14.38 -23.77
N TYR A 140 -0.97 -14.79 -24.45
CA TYR A 140 0.38 -14.29 -24.20
C TYR A 140 1.01 -13.71 -25.47
N ASP A 141 1.43 -12.43 -25.38
CA ASP A 141 2.22 -11.78 -26.43
C ASP A 141 3.70 -11.82 -26.06
N GLY A 142 4.47 -12.62 -26.76
CA GLY A 142 5.90 -12.75 -26.53
C GLY A 142 6.73 -11.54 -26.98
N ASN A 143 6.18 -10.63 -27.80
CA ASN A 143 6.92 -9.42 -28.19
C ASN A 143 6.85 -8.34 -27.12
N THR A 144 5.70 -8.19 -26.47
CA THR A 144 5.48 -7.24 -25.36
C THR A 144 5.72 -7.88 -24.01
N GLN A 145 5.75 -9.20 -23.94
CA GLN A 145 5.84 -10.01 -22.72
C GLN A 145 4.69 -9.76 -21.75
N VAL A 146 3.49 -9.55 -22.29
CA VAL A 146 2.27 -9.36 -21.52
C VAL A 146 1.43 -10.63 -21.57
N ALA A 147 0.98 -11.07 -20.41
CA ALA A 147 0.05 -12.18 -20.21
C ALA A 147 -1.33 -11.64 -19.80
N TYR A 148 -2.36 -12.06 -20.52
CA TYR A 148 -3.76 -11.76 -20.24
C TYR A 148 -4.45 -13.04 -19.76
N LEU A 149 -4.60 -13.19 -18.45
CA LEU A 149 -5.25 -14.35 -17.84
C LEU A 149 -6.71 -14.03 -17.51
N ARG A 150 -7.56 -15.03 -17.69
CA ARG A 150 -9.01 -14.89 -17.43
C ARG A 150 -9.53 -16.18 -16.79
N GLU A 151 -10.59 -15.99 -16.00
CA GLU A 151 -11.33 -17.04 -15.32
C GLU A 151 -10.47 -17.79 -14.27
N ASN A 152 -10.92 -17.79 -13.04
CA ASN A 152 -10.28 -18.48 -11.91
C ASN A 152 -8.78 -18.13 -11.75
N VAL A 153 -8.42 -16.86 -11.95
CA VAL A 153 -7.03 -16.44 -11.91
C VAL A 153 -6.52 -16.40 -10.48
N ARG A 154 -5.34 -16.99 -10.28
CA ARG A 154 -4.60 -16.99 -9.01
C ARG A 154 -3.13 -16.70 -9.27
N MET A 155 -2.59 -15.68 -8.61
CA MET A 155 -1.17 -15.31 -8.68
C MET A 155 -0.55 -15.48 -7.30
N GLU A 156 0.44 -16.34 -7.19
CA GLU A 156 1.15 -16.68 -5.94
C GLU A 156 2.57 -16.12 -5.94
N ASN A 157 2.93 -15.43 -4.87
CA ASN A 157 4.29 -14.96 -4.64
C ASN A 157 4.67 -15.12 -3.17
N GLY A 158 5.32 -16.21 -2.83
CA GLY A 158 5.66 -16.57 -1.46
C GLY A 158 4.40 -16.80 -0.60
N GLN A 159 4.16 -15.93 0.39
CA GLN A 159 2.99 -16.00 1.27
C GLN A 159 1.83 -15.12 0.81
N VAL A 160 1.97 -14.45 -0.32
CA VAL A 160 0.95 -13.56 -0.88
C VAL A 160 0.27 -14.24 -2.04
N THR A 161 -1.06 -14.24 -2.04
CA THR A 161 -1.87 -14.77 -3.14
C THR A 161 -2.89 -13.73 -3.57
N LEU A 162 -2.91 -13.41 -4.86
CA LEU A 162 -3.95 -12.60 -5.52
C LEU A 162 -4.94 -13.54 -6.21
N PHE A 163 -6.24 -13.35 -5.97
CA PHE A 163 -7.36 -13.99 -6.66
C PHE A 163 -8.14 -12.94 -7.45
N THR A 164 -8.49 -13.25 -8.70
CA THR A 164 -9.32 -12.40 -9.55
C THR A 164 -9.86 -13.22 -10.72
N ASP A 165 -10.80 -12.71 -11.49
CA ASP A 165 -11.23 -13.32 -12.76
C ASP A 165 -10.54 -12.68 -13.98
N SER A 166 -9.86 -11.54 -13.80
CA SER A 166 -9.18 -10.84 -14.89
C SER A 166 -7.83 -10.27 -14.44
N LEU A 167 -6.72 -10.84 -14.94
CA LEU A 167 -5.37 -10.38 -14.66
C LEU A 167 -4.64 -10.07 -15.96
N ASN A 168 -4.07 -8.88 -16.05
CA ASN A 168 -3.05 -8.55 -17.04
C ASN A 168 -1.70 -8.50 -16.31
N TYR A 169 -0.78 -9.37 -16.69
CA TYR A 169 0.54 -9.44 -16.07
C TYR A 169 1.63 -9.02 -17.06
N GLU A 170 2.28 -7.90 -16.76
CA GLU A 170 3.41 -7.36 -17.51
C GLU A 170 4.72 -7.90 -16.92
N ARG A 171 5.37 -8.81 -17.62
CA ARG A 171 6.57 -9.51 -17.13
C ARG A 171 7.81 -8.62 -16.97
N ILE A 172 7.95 -7.58 -17.81
CA ILE A 172 9.14 -6.70 -17.78
C ILE A 172 9.11 -5.83 -16.51
N PRO A 173 8.05 -5.03 -16.22
CA PRO A 173 7.95 -4.31 -14.95
C PRO A 173 7.60 -5.21 -13.78
N ASN A 174 7.27 -6.47 -13.99
CA ASN A 174 6.85 -7.45 -13.00
C ASN A 174 5.64 -6.96 -12.19
N ILE A 175 4.55 -6.56 -12.89
CA ILE A 175 3.34 -6.02 -12.28
C ILE A 175 2.11 -6.73 -12.85
N GLY A 176 1.23 -7.18 -11.96
CA GLY A 176 -0.10 -7.69 -12.29
C GLY A 176 -1.17 -6.64 -12.00
N TYR A 177 -2.11 -6.44 -12.94
CA TYR A 177 -3.26 -5.55 -12.82
C TYR A 177 -4.55 -6.34 -12.90
N TYR A 178 -5.50 -6.04 -12.02
CA TYR A 178 -6.87 -6.54 -12.11
C TYR A 178 -7.88 -5.39 -12.13
N PHE A 179 -9.08 -5.61 -12.70
CA PHE A 179 -10.06 -4.55 -12.95
C PHE A 179 -11.53 -4.99 -12.94
N GLU A 180 -11.85 -6.09 -12.34
CA GLU A 180 -13.23 -6.58 -12.14
C GLU A 180 -13.39 -7.22 -10.77
N GLY A 181 -12.67 -6.66 -9.81
CA GLY A 181 -12.56 -7.19 -8.46
C GLY A 181 -11.35 -8.10 -8.30
N GLY A 182 -10.71 -7.98 -7.15
CA GLY A 182 -9.59 -8.82 -6.75
C GLY A 182 -9.47 -8.88 -5.24
N LEU A 183 -8.87 -9.99 -4.79
CA LEU A 183 -8.60 -10.26 -3.38
C LEU A 183 -7.13 -10.64 -3.23
N ILE A 184 -6.38 -9.86 -2.48
CA ILE A 184 -5.03 -10.23 -2.03
C ILE A 184 -5.12 -10.78 -0.62
N VAL A 185 -4.55 -11.96 -0.43
CA VAL A 185 -4.47 -12.62 0.88
C VAL A 185 -3.02 -12.80 1.25
N ASP A 186 -2.67 -12.40 2.45
CA ASP A 186 -1.38 -12.72 3.05
C ASP A 186 -1.53 -13.46 4.38
N SER A 187 -0.47 -13.57 5.18
CA SER A 187 -0.50 -14.32 6.45
C SER A 187 -1.41 -13.71 7.52
N LEU A 188 -1.80 -12.44 7.39
CA LEU A 188 -2.49 -11.67 8.42
C LEU A 188 -3.76 -11.00 7.91
N ASN A 189 -3.73 -10.51 6.66
CA ASN A 189 -4.76 -9.64 6.11
C ASN A 189 -5.39 -10.21 4.84
N GLN A 190 -6.65 -9.82 4.58
CA GLN A 190 -7.34 -9.98 3.32
C GLN A 190 -7.70 -8.59 2.79
N LEU A 191 -7.28 -8.28 1.57
CA LEU A 191 -7.47 -6.95 0.96
C LEU A 191 -8.21 -7.09 -0.35
N SER A 192 -9.37 -6.48 -0.45
CA SER A 192 -10.19 -6.49 -1.65
C SER A 192 -10.42 -5.08 -2.21
N SER A 193 -10.60 -4.98 -3.52
CA SER A 193 -10.98 -3.75 -4.22
C SER A 193 -11.53 -4.06 -5.61
N PHE A 194 -12.12 -3.07 -6.27
CA PHE A 194 -12.58 -3.24 -7.65
C PHE A 194 -11.43 -3.19 -8.64
N TYR A 195 -10.49 -2.24 -8.47
CA TYR A 195 -9.26 -2.14 -9.25
C TYR A 195 -8.04 -2.30 -8.36
N GLY A 196 -7.01 -2.94 -8.87
CA GLY A 196 -5.74 -2.98 -8.17
C GLY A 196 -4.59 -3.51 -9.00
N GLN A 197 -3.42 -3.39 -8.40
CA GLN A 197 -2.19 -3.92 -8.95
C GLN A 197 -1.32 -4.49 -7.84
N TYR A 198 -0.50 -5.48 -8.18
CA TYR A 198 0.50 -6.06 -7.29
C TYR A 198 1.83 -6.23 -8.02
N SER A 199 2.91 -5.78 -7.38
CA SER A 199 4.29 -6.01 -7.82
C SER A 199 4.98 -7.04 -6.94
N PRO A 200 5.25 -8.25 -7.45
CA PRO A 200 6.00 -9.27 -6.71
C PRO A 200 7.43 -8.86 -6.32
N GLU A 201 8.04 -7.94 -7.07
CA GLU A 201 9.39 -7.45 -6.81
C GLU A 201 9.44 -6.45 -5.67
N THR A 202 8.60 -5.42 -5.72
CA THR A 202 8.57 -4.36 -4.72
C THR A 202 7.72 -4.70 -3.51
N LYS A 203 6.94 -5.79 -3.55
CA LYS A 203 5.96 -6.21 -2.53
C LYS A 203 4.82 -5.22 -2.32
N LEU A 204 4.69 -4.24 -3.20
CA LEU A 204 3.67 -3.21 -3.13
C LEU A 204 2.39 -3.64 -3.85
N ALA A 205 1.27 -3.57 -3.14
CA ALA A 205 -0.07 -3.64 -3.70
C ALA A 205 -0.73 -2.25 -3.65
N VAL A 206 -1.44 -1.89 -4.71
CA VAL A 206 -2.22 -0.65 -4.81
C VAL A 206 -3.67 -1.02 -5.06
N PHE A 207 -4.56 -0.45 -4.29
CA PHE A 207 -5.99 -0.72 -4.33
C PHE A 207 -6.76 0.57 -4.59
N ASN A 208 -7.74 0.51 -5.47
CA ASN A 208 -8.61 1.64 -5.80
C ASN A 208 -10.06 1.14 -5.95
N ASP A 209 -10.98 1.98 -5.50
CA ASP A 209 -12.42 1.78 -5.50
C ASP A 209 -12.88 0.62 -4.61
N SER A 210 -13.71 0.95 -3.64
CA SER A 210 -14.34 0.00 -2.72
C SER A 210 -13.32 -0.87 -1.98
N VAL A 211 -12.23 -0.25 -1.50
CA VAL A 211 -11.15 -0.95 -0.82
C VAL A 211 -11.61 -1.40 0.56
N GLN A 212 -11.41 -2.67 0.87
CA GLN A 212 -11.63 -3.26 2.19
C GLN A 212 -10.41 -4.07 2.62
N VAL A 213 -9.93 -3.81 3.84
CA VAL A 213 -8.90 -4.62 4.49
C VAL A 213 -9.55 -5.32 5.68
N GLU A 214 -9.53 -6.63 5.68
CA GLU A 214 -9.96 -7.46 6.81
C GLU A 214 -8.76 -8.02 7.54
N ASN A 215 -8.70 -7.73 8.82
CA ASN A 215 -7.73 -8.23 9.79
C ASN A 215 -8.50 -8.87 10.95
N PRO A 216 -7.98 -9.84 11.70
CA PRO A 216 -8.67 -10.41 12.85
C PRO A 216 -9.15 -9.39 13.89
N ASP A 217 -8.48 -8.25 13.97
CA ASP A 217 -8.73 -7.23 15.00
C ASP A 217 -9.48 -6.01 14.50
N PHE A 218 -9.56 -5.76 13.18
CA PHE A 218 -10.22 -4.59 12.61
C PHE A 218 -10.65 -4.82 11.16
N THR A 219 -11.53 -3.95 10.68
CA THR A 219 -11.83 -3.79 9.25
C THR A 219 -11.56 -2.34 8.85
N LEU A 220 -10.78 -2.15 7.76
CA LEU A 220 -10.53 -0.83 7.18
C LEU A 220 -11.27 -0.70 5.85
N TYR A 221 -11.99 0.38 5.66
CA TYR A 221 -12.65 0.78 4.41
C TYR A 221 -11.96 2.04 3.87
N SER A 222 -11.69 2.08 2.57
CA SER A 222 -10.99 3.20 1.91
C SER A 222 -11.39 3.35 0.45
N ASP A 223 -11.13 4.52 -0.14
CA ASP A 223 -11.22 4.70 -1.59
C ASP A 223 -9.91 4.29 -2.28
N THR A 224 -8.78 4.63 -1.67
CA THR A 224 -7.45 4.36 -2.22
C THR A 224 -6.47 3.99 -1.10
N LEU A 225 -5.80 2.87 -1.28
CA LEU A 225 -4.86 2.33 -0.32
C LEU A 225 -3.63 1.75 -1.01
N HIS A 226 -2.45 2.02 -0.47
CA HIS A 226 -1.25 1.25 -0.79
C HIS A 226 -0.94 0.31 0.37
N TYR A 227 -0.56 -0.92 0.06
CA TYR A 227 -0.21 -1.91 1.07
C TYR A 227 1.12 -2.56 0.74
N ASP A 228 2.06 -2.46 1.65
CA ASP A 228 3.33 -3.18 1.59
C ASP A 228 3.14 -4.57 2.22
N THR A 229 3.18 -5.60 1.38
CA THR A 229 2.93 -6.99 1.80
C THR A 229 4.09 -7.60 2.59
N GLU A 230 5.26 -6.95 2.68
CA GLU A 230 6.39 -7.36 3.49
C GLU A 230 6.34 -6.74 4.88
N SER A 231 6.27 -5.41 4.97
CA SER A 231 6.19 -4.68 6.24
C SER A 231 4.80 -4.73 6.89
N LYS A 232 3.76 -5.09 6.14
CA LYS A 232 2.34 -5.10 6.57
C LYS A 232 1.80 -3.73 6.93
N VAL A 233 2.34 -2.69 6.30
CA VAL A 233 1.91 -1.30 6.49
C VAL A 233 0.94 -0.89 5.39
N ALA A 234 -0.24 -0.40 5.80
CA ALA A 234 -1.23 0.20 4.92
C ALA A 234 -1.04 1.73 4.90
N THR A 235 -0.79 2.30 3.73
CA THR A 235 -0.75 3.76 3.51
C THR A 235 -2.09 4.23 2.97
N ILE A 236 -2.73 5.11 3.71
CA ILE A 236 -4.06 5.65 3.45
C ILE A 236 -3.91 6.91 2.59
N LEU A 237 -4.59 6.95 1.44
CA LEU A 237 -4.51 8.03 0.45
C LEU A 237 -5.87 8.64 0.08
N GLY A 238 -6.93 8.29 0.80
CA GLY A 238 -8.28 8.79 0.60
C GLY A 238 -9.15 8.62 1.85
N PRO A 239 -10.40 9.09 1.84
CA PRO A 239 -11.32 8.94 2.95
C PRO A 239 -11.40 7.49 3.41
N SER A 240 -11.14 7.26 4.68
CA SER A 240 -11.03 5.92 5.26
C SER A 240 -11.64 5.85 6.65
N VAL A 241 -12.20 4.68 6.94
CA VAL A 241 -12.77 4.34 8.25
C VAL A 241 -12.17 3.01 8.71
N ILE A 242 -11.61 2.97 9.91
CA ILE A 242 -11.10 1.74 10.53
C ILE A 242 -12.02 1.42 11.71
N VAL A 243 -12.66 0.26 11.66
CA VAL A 243 -13.61 -0.20 12.68
C VAL A 243 -13.02 -1.38 13.44
N SER A 244 -13.08 -1.33 14.75
CA SER A 244 -12.64 -2.40 15.65
C SER A 244 -13.52 -2.50 16.90
N ASP A 245 -13.34 -3.52 17.70
CA ASP A 245 -14.06 -3.66 18.98
C ASP A 245 -13.77 -2.52 19.96
N SER A 246 -12.59 -1.90 19.87
CA SER A 246 -12.17 -0.79 20.74
C SER A 246 -12.67 0.57 20.28
N GLY A 247 -13.12 0.72 19.02
CA GLY A 247 -13.59 2.00 18.50
C GLY A 247 -13.46 2.15 17.00
N THR A 248 -13.65 3.38 16.55
CA THR A 248 -13.62 3.75 15.13
C THR A 248 -12.63 4.88 14.88
N ILE A 249 -11.86 4.78 13.80
CA ILE A 249 -10.95 5.83 13.34
C ILE A 249 -11.47 6.36 12.00
N HIS A 250 -11.55 7.69 11.88
CA HIS A 250 -11.84 8.39 10.64
C HIS A 250 -10.61 9.18 10.21
N THR A 251 -10.14 8.97 8.99
CA THR A 251 -8.96 9.65 8.46
C THR A 251 -9.03 9.75 6.94
N SER A 252 -8.28 10.64 6.34
CA SER A 252 -8.15 10.73 4.88
C SER A 252 -6.72 10.51 4.40
N ARG A 253 -5.76 10.55 5.32
CA ARG A 253 -4.35 10.34 5.00
C ARG A 253 -3.58 9.86 6.22
N GLY A 254 -2.61 8.98 5.98
CA GLY A 254 -1.76 8.46 7.04
C GLY A 254 -1.24 7.07 6.72
N TRP A 255 -0.86 6.35 7.75
CA TRP A 255 -0.52 4.94 7.65
C TRP A 255 -0.98 4.17 8.88
N TYR A 256 -1.19 2.88 8.68
CA TYR A 256 -1.55 1.92 9.74
C TYR A 256 -0.64 0.68 9.61
N ASP A 257 0.07 0.36 10.67
CA ASP A 257 0.84 -0.87 10.81
C ASP A 257 -0.07 -1.97 11.38
N THR A 258 -0.38 -2.97 10.55
CA THR A 258 -1.32 -4.05 10.89
C THR A 258 -0.73 -5.10 11.83
N VAL A 259 0.59 -5.09 12.07
CA VAL A 259 1.29 -5.98 12.99
C VAL A 259 1.40 -5.39 14.38
N ASN A 260 1.81 -4.11 14.46
CA ASN A 260 2.08 -3.43 15.72
C ASN A 260 0.88 -2.62 16.23
N ASN A 261 -0.23 -2.61 15.50
CA ASN A 261 -1.45 -1.85 15.83
C ASN A 261 -1.17 -0.36 16.10
N THR A 262 -0.22 0.23 15.36
CA THR A 262 0.14 1.63 15.46
C THR A 262 -0.24 2.38 14.19
N SER A 263 -0.59 3.65 14.33
CA SER A 263 -0.94 4.50 13.19
C SER A 263 -0.45 5.92 13.38
N LEU A 264 -0.18 6.58 12.24
CA LEU A 264 -0.09 8.03 12.16
C LEU A 264 -1.22 8.50 11.24
N LEU A 265 -2.13 9.27 11.81
CA LEU A 265 -3.33 9.78 11.13
C LEU A 265 -3.14 11.28 10.90
N LEU A 266 -3.46 11.77 9.71
CA LEU A 266 -3.23 13.16 9.30
C LEU A 266 -4.55 13.80 8.85
N ASP A 267 -4.53 15.12 8.60
CA ASP A 267 -5.65 15.88 8.03
C ASP A 267 -6.92 15.89 8.89
N GLN A 268 -6.79 16.31 10.15
CA GLN A 268 -7.89 16.40 11.13
C GLN A 268 -8.61 15.07 11.35
N SER A 269 -7.84 14.05 11.60
CA SER A 269 -8.36 12.73 11.90
C SER A 269 -9.07 12.68 13.25
N GLN A 270 -9.92 11.66 13.39
CA GLN A 270 -10.73 11.43 14.57
C GLN A 270 -10.60 9.98 15.03
N VAL A 271 -10.39 9.78 16.33
CA VAL A 271 -10.39 8.47 17.00
C VAL A 271 -11.53 8.46 18.01
N GLU A 272 -12.47 7.55 17.82
CA GLU A 272 -13.61 7.34 18.72
C GLU A 272 -13.39 6.06 19.53
N SER A 273 -13.48 6.14 20.84
CA SER A 273 -13.43 5.00 21.76
C SER A 273 -14.43 5.16 22.88
N GLY A 274 -15.44 4.31 22.90
CA GLY A 274 -16.58 4.42 23.82
C GLY A 274 -17.27 5.79 23.71
N GLU A 275 -17.28 6.54 24.81
CA GLU A 275 -17.89 7.87 24.87
C GLU A 275 -16.86 9.02 24.70
N LYS A 276 -15.66 8.70 24.21
CA LYS A 276 -14.58 9.67 23.99
C LYS A 276 -14.22 9.80 22.53
N ILE A 277 -13.94 11.04 22.13
CA ILE A 277 -13.56 11.40 20.77
C ILE A 277 -12.28 12.23 20.84
N LEU A 278 -11.21 11.74 20.23
CA LEU A 278 -9.93 12.44 20.08
C LEU A 278 -9.80 12.96 18.64
N ILE A 279 -9.57 14.25 18.50
CA ILE A 279 -9.43 14.93 17.19
C ILE A 279 -8.11 15.69 17.18
N GLY A 280 -7.45 15.74 16.01
CA GLY A 280 -6.27 16.57 15.81
C GLY A 280 -5.77 16.55 14.37
N ASP A 281 -4.89 17.51 14.04
CA ASP A 281 -4.31 17.63 12.69
C ASP A 281 -3.37 16.46 12.40
N SER A 282 -2.67 15.96 13.43
CA SER A 282 -1.83 14.76 13.36
C SER A 282 -2.00 13.96 14.65
N ILE A 283 -2.38 12.69 14.55
CA ILE A 283 -2.56 11.78 15.68
C ILE A 283 -1.66 10.56 15.49
N PHE A 284 -0.70 10.37 16.39
CA PHE A 284 -0.08 9.07 16.57
C PHE A 284 -0.92 8.26 17.55
N TYR A 285 -1.37 7.09 17.15
CA TYR A 285 -2.23 6.23 17.97
C TYR A 285 -1.68 4.81 18.04
N ASN A 286 -1.62 4.27 19.26
CA ASN A 286 -1.31 2.89 19.52
C ASN A 286 -2.53 2.20 20.12
N ARG A 287 -3.15 1.33 19.35
CA ARG A 287 -4.41 0.68 19.70
C ARG A 287 -4.25 -0.31 20.85
N ASP A 288 -3.12 -1.03 20.97
CA ASP A 288 -2.91 -2.03 22.02
C ASP A 288 -2.80 -1.40 23.40
N THR A 289 -2.26 -0.19 23.47
CA THR A 289 -2.08 0.56 24.72
C THR A 289 -3.16 1.63 24.97
N GLY A 290 -3.99 1.89 23.95
CA GLY A 290 -4.95 2.99 23.97
C GLY A 290 -4.29 4.37 24.11
N MET A 291 -3.06 4.52 23.62
CA MET A 291 -2.28 5.75 23.71
C MET A 291 -2.45 6.58 22.45
N GLY A 292 -2.89 7.84 22.62
CA GLY A 292 -2.96 8.85 21.57
C GLY A 292 -2.08 10.05 21.89
N GLU A 293 -1.23 10.43 20.93
CA GLU A 293 -0.45 11.67 20.94
C GLU A 293 -0.90 12.56 19.78
N VAL A 294 -1.27 13.83 20.09
CA VAL A 294 -1.92 14.72 19.14
C VAL A 294 -1.12 15.99 18.96
N TYR A 295 -0.92 16.37 17.73
CA TYR A 295 -0.23 17.61 17.32
C TYR A 295 -1.15 18.43 16.41
N GLY A 296 -1.35 19.70 16.77
CA GLY A 296 -2.22 20.65 16.10
C GLY A 296 -3.71 20.44 16.38
N ASN A 297 -4.37 21.49 16.86
CA ASN A 297 -5.82 21.55 17.08
C ASN A 297 -6.40 20.36 17.89
N MET A 298 -5.66 19.91 18.91
CA MET A 298 -6.08 18.79 19.76
C MET A 298 -7.41 19.11 20.45
N SER A 299 -8.36 18.17 20.36
CA SER A 299 -9.61 18.19 21.11
C SER A 299 -9.95 16.78 21.59
N LEU A 300 -10.03 16.59 22.91
CA LEU A 300 -10.55 15.39 23.54
C LEU A 300 -11.92 15.68 24.13
N ILE A 301 -12.95 15.08 23.57
CA ILE A 301 -14.35 15.23 23.97
C ILE A 301 -14.75 13.99 24.76
N ASP A 302 -15.29 14.19 25.98
CA ASP A 302 -15.93 13.15 26.77
C ASP A 302 -17.44 13.44 26.78
N THR A 303 -18.18 12.66 26.02
CA THR A 303 -19.63 12.85 25.86
C THR A 303 -20.43 12.45 27.10
N ALA A 304 -19.89 11.51 27.91
CA ALA A 304 -20.52 11.10 29.16
C ALA A 304 -20.40 12.16 30.24
N GLN A 305 -19.25 12.81 30.30
CA GLN A 305 -19.01 13.85 31.32
C GLN A 305 -19.35 15.25 30.83
N HIS A 306 -19.72 15.43 29.58
CA HIS A 306 -20.00 16.71 28.93
C HIS A 306 -18.82 17.69 29.03
N VAL A 307 -17.60 17.23 28.86
CA VAL A 307 -16.39 18.05 28.95
C VAL A 307 -15.55 17.91 27.67
N THR A 308 -14.79 18.95 27.38
CA THR A 308 -13.80 18.95 26.27
C THR A 308 -12.49 19.54 26.78
N LEU A 309 -11.39 18.84 26.51
CA LEU A 309 -10.03 19.31 26.71
C LEU A 309 -9.42 19.67 25.36
N GLN A 310 -8.91 20.90 25.22
CA GLN A 310 -8.32 21.41 23.97
C GLN A 310 -6.90 21.94 24.18
N GLY A 311 -6.09 21.94 23.13
CA GLY A 311 -4.74 22.51 23.08
C GLY A 311 -4.10 22.33 21.71
N GLU A 312 -2.91 22.87 21.52
CA GLU A 312 -2.13 22.62 20.29
C GLU A 312 -1.38 21.30 20.34
N TYR A 313 -1.06 20.81 21.52
CA TYR A 313 -0.50 19.49 21.75
C TYR A 313 -1.23 18.81 22.89
N GLY A 314 -1.43 17.49 22.77
CA GLY A 314 -2.03 16.71 23.83
C GLY A 314 -1.69 15.24 23.79
N TYR A 315 -2.00 14.59 24.89
CA TYR A 315 -1.83 13.16 25.11
C TYR A 315 -3.05 12.61 25.81
N TYR A 316 -3.46 11.43 25.38
CA TYR A 316 -4.53 10.67 26.02
C TYR A 316 -4.13 9.19 26.12
N ASN A 317 -4.45 8.57 27.24
CA ASN A 317 -4.30 7.13 27.43
C ASN A 317 -5.62 6.55 27.97
N GLU A 318 -6.24 5.70 27.18
CA GLU A 318 -7.55 5.08 27.47
C GLU A 318 -7.51 4.19 28.71
N GLN A 319 -6.45 3.41 28.88
CA GLN A 319 -6.33 2.42 29.96
C GLN A 319 -6.24 3.08 31.34
N THR A 320 -5.56 4.22 31.40
CA THR A 320 -5.37 4.98 32.65
C THR A 320 -6.38 6.10 32.84
N GLY A 321 -7.08 6.50 31.77
CA GLY A 321 -7.93 7.68 31.73
C GLY A 321 -7.16 8.99 31.86
N TYR A 322 -5.83 8.96 31.74
CA TYR A 322 -4.98 10.15 31.84
C TYR A 322 -5.00 10.93 30.55
N ALA A 323 -5.25 12.24 30.67
CA ALA A 323 -5.18 13.18 29.56
C ALA A 323 -4.51 14.47 29.99
N PHE A 324 -3.74 15.07 29.08
CA PHE A 324 -3.29 16.46 29.24
C PHE A 324 -3.26 17.18 27.89
N ALA A 325 -3.33 18.51 27.95
CA ALA A 325 -3.13 19.38 26.80
C ALA A 325 -2.22 20.55 27.19
N THR A 326 -1.45 21.04 26.20
CA THR A 326 -0.57 22.22 26.37
C THR A 326 -0.78 23.20 25.23
N ASP A 327 -0.13 24.36 25.30
CA ASP A 327 -0.16 25.44 24.34
C ASP A 327 -1.58 25.89 24.03
N SER A 328 -2.00 26.93 24.75
CA SER A 328 -3.38 27.45 24.75
C SER A 328 -4.44 26.48 25.31
N ALA A 329 -4.05 25.64 26.26
CA ALA A 329 -4.94 24.63 26.82
C ALA A 329 -6.22 25.22 27.40
N ARG A 330 -7.36 24.59 27.09
CA ARG A 330 -8.70 24.96 27.56
C ARG A 330 -9.43 23.73 28.04
N PHE A 331 -10.16 23.90 29.13
CA PHE A 331 -11.11 22.90 29.60
C PHE A 331 -12.50 23.52 29.55
N LEU A 332 -13.40 22.90 28.85
CA LEU A 332 -14.77 23.34 28.64
C LEU A 332 -15.71 22.33 29.25
N GLU A 333 -16.67 22.79 30.04
CA GLU A 333 -17.76 22.01 30.59
C GLU A 333 -19.07 22.55 30.04
N TYR A 334 -19.90 21.65 29.53
CA TYR A 334 -21.21 22.00 28.96
C TYR A 334 -22.31 21.64 30.00
N SER A 335 -23.04 22.64 30.47
CA SER A 335 -24.24 22.38 31.23
C SER A 335 -25.32 21.78 30.35
N GLN A 336 -26.03 20.77 30.85
CA GLN A 336 -27.22 20.21 30.20
C GLN A 336 -28.30 21.26 30.01
#